data_5800ff2af78ac9d870b4a3480d25aa14
#
_entry.id   5800ff2af78ac9d870b4a3480d25aa14
#
_cell.length_a   1.000
_cell.length_b   1.000
_cell.length_c   1.000
_cell.angle_alpha   90.00
_cell.angle_beta   90.00
_cell.angle_gamma   90.00
#
_symmetry.space_group_name_H-M   'P 1'
#
loop_
_entity.id
_entity.type
_entity.pdbx_description
1 polymer ?
#
loop_
_entity_poly.entity_id
_entity_poly.type
_entity_poly.pdbx_seq_one_letter_code
_entity_poly.pdbx_strand_id
1 'polypeptide(L)'
;HADPELGKLRALGVNPDSDESSGSNDETLAQLVARTDGRPAPKATKHASIIILTSGTTGTPKGANRSAPPSLAPIGGVLSSVPFKGGEVTSLPAPMFHALGFLHATIAMMLGSTLVLRRRFKPAVALADIEKNKATAMVVVPVMLSRLLDELEKTSPKPDLSSLRIVFVSG
;
A
#
# COMPACT_ATOMS: atom_id res chain seq x y z
N HIS A 1 -27.01 2.76 9.06
CA HIS A 1 -27.28 1.60 8.20
C HIS A 1 -25.93 1.06 7.78
N ALA A 2 -25.55 -0.12 8.34
CA ALA A 2 -24.38 -0.85 7.88
C ALA A 2 -24.76 -1.45 6.52
N ASP A 3 -23.99 -1.14 5.49
CA ASP A 3 -24.14 -1.69 4.16
C ASP A 3 -23.84 -3.20 4.22
N PRO A 4 -24.81 -4.08 3.87
CA PRO A 4 -24.60 -5.53 3.89
C PRO A 4 -23.47 -6.01 2.96
N GLU A 5 -23.09 -5.22 1.96
CA GLU A 5 -21.94 -5.53 1.10
C GLU A 5 -20.59 -5.33 1.80
N LEU A 6 -20.50 -4.40 2.77
CA LEU A 6 -19.33 -4.24 3.62
C LEU A 6 -19.07 -5.46 4.53
N GLY A 7 -20.13 -6.18 4.90
CA GLY A 7 -20.03 -7.45 5.64
C GLY A 7 -19.36 -8.56 4.84
N LYS A 8 -19.58 -8.58 3.51
CA LYS A 8 -18.97 -9.57 2.62
C LYS A 8 -17.49 -9.27 2.33
N LEU A 9 -17.08 -7.99 2.36
CA LEU A 9 -15.67 -7.60 2.20
C LEU A 9 -14.83 -7.92 3.44
N ARG A 10 -15.45 -7.97 4.62
CA ARG A 10 -14.77 -8.45 5.85
C ARG A 10 -14.42 -9.93 5.78
N ALA A 11 -15.19 -10.73 5.07
CA ALA A 11 -14.91 -12.15 4.86
C ALA A 11 -13.69 -12.42 3.94
N LEU A 12 -13.21 -11.39 3.22
CA LEU A 12 -11.98 -11.43 2.42
C LEU A 12 -10.78 -10.77 3.13
N GLY A 13 -10.96 -10.40 4.39
CA GLY A 13 -9.90 -9.82 5.22
C GLY A 13 -8.83 -10.86 5.54
N VAL A 14 -7.86 -10.95 4.67
CA VAL A 14 -6.67 -11.75 4.87
C VAL A 14 -5.91 -11.19 6.07
N ASN A 15 -5.93 -11.92 7.18
CA ASN A 15 -5.07 -11.63 8.32
C ASN A 15 -3.74 -12.40 8.15
N PRO A 16 -2.65 -11.73 7.75
CA PRO A 16 -1.37 -12.40 7.51
C PRO A 16 -0.68 -12.92 8.78
N ASP A 17 -1.18 -12.54 9.96
CA ASP A 17 -0.56 -12.86 11.25
C ASP A 17 -1.43 -13.75 12.16
N SER A 18 -2.47 -14.38 11.65
CA SER A 18 -3.29 -15.26 12.49
C SER A 18 -2.68 -16.64 12.64
N ASP A 19 -1.64 -16.72 13.47
CA ASP A 19 -1.32 -17.97 14.19
C ASP A 19 -2.25 -18.19 15.39
N GLU A 20 -3.22 -17.31 15.59
CA GLU A 20 -4.19 -17.44 16.69
C GLU A 20 -5.60 -17.72 16.14
N SER A 21 -6.08 -18.88 16.53
CA SER A 21 -7.43 -19.40 16.46
C SER A 21 -8.52 -18.45 16.94
N SER A 22 -8.83 -17.43 16.18
CA SER A 22 -10.13 -16.79 16.28
C SER A 22 -11.08 -17.56 15.38
N GLY A 23 -12.13 -18.13 15.96
CA GLY A 23 -13.08 -19.03 15.32
C GLY A 23 -13.96 -18.40 14.23
N SER A 24 -13.37 -17.64 13.35
CA SER A 24 -13.97 -17.19 12.10
C SER A 24 -13.47 -18.09 10.97
N ASN A 25 -14.40 -18.59 10.16
CA ASN A 25 -14.11 -19.37 8.94
C ASN A 25 -13.41 -18.52 7.85
N ASP A 26 -12.54 -17.60 8.24
CA ASP A 26 -11.87 -16.69 7.31
C ASP A 26 -10.75 -17.44 6.59
N GLU A 27 -10.91 -17.61 5.30
CA GLU A 27 -9.90 -18.21 4.43
C GLU A 27 -8.62 -17.36 4.42
N THR A 28 -7.47 -17.97 4.65
CA THR A 28 -6.18 -17.27 4.54
C THR A 28 -5.80 -17.03 3.08
N LEU A 29 -4.92 -16.06 2.82
CA LEU A 29 -4.41 -15.82 1.46
C LEU A 29 -3.75 -17.08 0.88
N ALA A 30 -3.02 -17.83 1.70
CA ALA A 30 -2.37 -19.07 1.27
C ALA A 30 -3.40 -20.12 0.83
N GLN A 31 -4.51 -20.28 1.57
CA GLN A 31 -5.61 -21.16 1.20
C GLN A 31 -6.31 -20.68 -0.07
N LEU A 32 -6.56 -19.37 -0.19
CA LEU A 32 -7.15 -18.78 -1.38
C LEU A 32 -6.27 -19.06 -2.62
N VAL A 33 -4.96 -18.82 -2.50
CA VAL A 33 -4.01 -19.07 -3.61
C VAL A 33 -3.94 -20.57 -3.93
N ALA A 34 -3.90 -21.44 -2.92
CA ALA A 34 -3.81 -22.90 -3.14
C ALA A 34 -5.03 -23.49 -3.87
N ARG A 35 -6.22 -22.91 -3.70
CA ARG A 35 -7.44 -23.38 -4.37
C ARG A 35 -7.69 -22.73 -5.72
N THR A 36 -6.92 -21.70 -6.11
CA THR A 36 -7.05 -21.08 -7.42
C THR A 36 -6.28 -21.90 -8.46
N ASP A 37 -6.93 -22.16 -9.58
CA ASP A 37 -6.38 -22.94 -10.69
C ASP A 37 -5.59 -22.10 -11.72
N GLY A 38 -5.27 -20.86 -11.37
CA GLY A 38 -4.57 -19.92 -12.24
C GLY A 38 -5.39 -19.39 -13.41
N ARG A 39 -6.68 -19.68 -13.48
CA ARG A 39 -7.54 -19.12 -14.52
C ARG A 39 -7.73 -17.63 -14.34
N PRO A 40 -7.84 -16.87 -15.45
CA PRO A 40 -8.18 -15.47 -15.36
C PRO A 40 -9.51 -15.27 -14.63
N ALA A 41 -9.58 -14.26 -13.78
CA ALA A 41 -10.82 -13.87 -13.14
C ALA A 41 -11.90 -13.55 -14.19
N PRO A 42 -13.17 -13.89 -13.95
CA PRO A 42 -14.25 -13.53 -14.86
C PRO A 42 -14.32 -12.01 -15.04
N LYS A 43 -14.71 -11.56 -16.22
CA LYS A 43 -14.88 -10.12 -16.47
C LYS A 43 -15.84 -9.52 -15.46
N ALA A 44 -15.43 -8.41 -14.83
CA ALA A 44 -16.29 -7.69 -13.92
C ALA A 44 -17.53 -7.17 -14.65
N THR A 45 -18.71 -7.48 -14.15
CA THR A 45 -20.01 -7.01 -14.68
C THR A 45 -20.45 -5.70 -14.06
N LYS A 46 -19.80 -5.29 -12.96
CA LYS A 46 -20.05 -4.02 -12.25
C LYS A 46 -18.74 -3.30 -12.00
N HIS A 47 -18.77 -1.97 -12.08
CA HIS A 47 -17.63 -1.16 -11.67
C HIS A 47 -17.48 -1.21 -10.16
N ALA A 48 -16.28 -1.52 -9.67
CA ALA A 48 -15.96 -1.45 -8.26
C ALA A 48 -15.88 0.03 -7.82
N SER A 49 -16.43 0.32 -6.63
CA SER A 49 -16.28 1.63 -5.99
C SER A 49 -15.16 1.58 -4.95
N ILE A 50 -14.33 2.60 -4.92
CA ILE A 50 -13.30 2.77 -3.90
C ILE A 50 -13.85 3.71 -2.83
N ILE A 51 -13.99 3.21 -1.61
CA ILE A 51 -14.41 4.02 -0.46
C ILE A 51 -13.19 4.29 0.40
N ILE A 52 -12.74 5.55 0.42
CA ILE A 52 -11.66 5.98 1.31
C ILE A 52 -12.31 6.62 2.53
N LEU A 53 -11.99 6.08 3.71
CA LEU A 53 -12.45 6.63 4.97
C LEU A 53 -11.59 7.86 5.32
N THR A 54 -12.23 9.02 5.45
CA THR A 54 -11.59 10.22 5.95
C THR A 54 -11.99 10.44 7.40
N SER A 55 -11.04 10.86 8.24
CA SER A 55 -11.34 11.30 9.61
C SER A 55 -12.20 12.57 9.54
N GLY A 56 -13.51 12.41 9.68
CA GLY A 56 -14.42 13.56 9.77
C GLY A 56 -14.09 14.41 11.01
N THR A 57 -14.12 15.73 10.87
CA THR A 57 -13.94 16.68 11.97
C THR A 57 -14.97 16.50 13.12
N THR A 58 -16.00 15.69 12.91
CA THR A 58 -17.09 15.39 13.85
C THR A 58 -16.95 14.01 14.52
N GLY A 59 -15.79 13.35 14.44
CA GLY A 59 -15.49 12.08 15.13
C GLY A 59 -16.07 10.81 14.48
N THR A 60 -17.01 10.91 13.55
CA THR A 60 -17.50 9.76 12.80
C THR A 60 -16.82 9.69 11.44
N PRO A 61 -16.11 8.60 11.10
CA PRO A 61 -15.50 8.47 9.78
C PRO A 61 -16.55 8.60 8.67
N LYS A 62 -16.38 9.56 7.78
CA LYS A 62 -17.22 9.69 6.59
C LYS A 62 -16.54 8.98 5.43
N GLY A 63 -17.21 7.98 4.87
CA GLY A 63 -16.78 7.33 3.63
C GLY A 63 -16.94 8.31 2.46
N ALA A 64 -15.84 8.78 1.90
CA ALA A 64 -15.88 9.45 0.62
C ALA A 64 -16.00 8.38 -0.47
N ASN A 65 -17.20 8.19 -1.00
CA ASN A 65 -17.40 7.36 -2.19
C ASN A 65 -16.78 8.10 -3.37
N ARG A 66 -15.61 7.66 -3.78
CA ARG A 66 -15.03 8.07 -5.05
C ARG A 66 -15.39 7.01 -6.07
N SER A 67 -16.34 7.34 -6.93
CA SER A 67 -16.45 6.62 -8.20
C SER A 67 -15.05 6.57 -8.79
N ALA A 68 -14.61 5.38 -9.19
CA ALA A 68 -13.31 5.28 -9.87
C ALA A 68 -13.31 6.34 -10.98
N PRO A 69 -12.30 7.20 -11.06
CA PRO A 69 -12.26 8.21 -12.11
C PRO A 69 -12.34 7.47 -13.45
N PRO A 70 -13.16 7.95 -14.39
CA PRO A 70 -13.33 7.29 -15.70
C PRO A 70 -12.03 7.29 -16.52
N SER A 71 -10.96 7.86 -15.98
CA SER A 71 -9.65 7.94 -16.64
C SER A 71 -8.51 7.69 -15.67
N LEU A 72 -7.40 7.19 -16.20
CA LEU A 72 -6.11 7.07 -15.48
C LEU A 72 -5.37 8.42 -15.39
N ALA A 73 -6.04 9.54 -15.70
CA ALA A 73 -5.42 10.85 -15.71
C ALA A 73 -4.68 11.23 -14.40
N PRO A 74 -5.21 10.97 -13.20
CA PRO A 74 -4.47 11.25 -11.96
C PRO A 74 -3.16 10.45 -11.86
N ILE A 75 -3.16 9.20 -12.29
CA ILE A 75 -1.97 8.35 -12.34
C ILE A 75 -1.00 8.87 -13.39
N GLY A 76 -1.50 9.22 -14.56
CA GLY A 76 -0.71 9.84 -15.63
C GLY A 76 -0.02 11.13 -15.17
N GLY A 77 -0.71 11.99 -14.40
CA GLY A 77 -0.14 13.19 -13.82
C GLY A 77 1.05 12.91 -12.89
N VAL A 78 0.94 11.92 -12.04
CA VAL A 78 2.06 11.50 -11.17
C VAL A 78 3.21 10.95 -12.01
N LEU A 79 2.93 10.05 -12.95
CA LEU A 79 3.95 9.42 -13.79
C LEU A 79 4.67 10.41 -14.74
N SER A 80 4.01 11.48 -15.16
CA SER A 80 4.65 12.52 -15.97
C SER A 80 5.58 13.43 -15.15
N SER A 81 5.34 13.55 -13.85
CA SER A 81 6.08 14.44 -12.95
C SER A 81 7.18 13.72 -12.15
N VAL A 82 7.01 12.41 -11.91
CA VAL A 82 7.92 11.61 -11.10
C VAL A 82 8.46 10.45 -11.94
N PRO A 83 9.80 10.29 -12.04
CA PRO A 83 10.43 9.34 -12.94
C PRO A 83 10.40 7.90 -12.41
N PHE A 84 9.21 7.40 -12.04
CA PHE A 84 9.00 5.97 -11.76
C PHE A 84 9.24 5.15 -13.02
N LYS A 85 9.87 4.00 -12.85
CA LYS A 85 10.13 3.07 -13.96
C LYS A 85 9.45 1.72 -13.69
N GLY A 86 9.11 1.02 -14.75
CA GLY A 86 8.56 -0.33 -14.66
C GLY A 86 9.55 -1.36 -14.13
N GLY A 87 9.04 -2.34 -13.38
CA GLY A 87 9.83 -3.46 -12.86
C GLY A 87 10.79 -3.13 -11.71
N GLU A 88 10.77 -1.90 -11.19
CA GLU A 88 11.63 -1.47 -10.08
C GLU A 88 11.03 -1.85 -8.70
N VAL A 89 11.77 -1.55 -7.64
CA VAL A 89 11.35 -1.83 -6.26
C VAL A 89 10.89 -0.55 -5.58
N THR A 90 9.66 -0.55 -5.08
CA THR A 90 9.08 0.57 -4.32
C THR A 90 8.88 0.17 -2.87
N SER A 91 9.57 0.85 -1.95
CA SER A 91 9.30 0.80 -0.53
C SER A 91 8.11 1.71 -0.19
N LEU A 92 7.08 1.15 0.42
CA LEU A 92 5.85 1.86 0.74
C LEU A 92 5.55 1.83 2.25
N PRO A 93 6.26 2.63 3.06
CA PRO A 93 5.96 2.81 4.48
C PRO A 93 4.63 3.50 4.74
N ALA A 94 4.14 4.32 3.80
CA ALA A 94 2.86 4.99 3.93
C ALA A 94 1.71 3.99 4.01
N PRO A 95 0.73 4.19 4.93
CA PRO A 95 -0.38 3.25 5.11
C PRO A 95 -1.23 3.09 3.85
N MET A 96 -1.50 1.85 3.44
CA MET A 96 -2.29 1.56 2.24
C MET A 96 -3.77 1.94 2.36
N PHE A 97 -4.28 2.11 3.58
CA PHE A 97 -5.67 2.57 3.79
C PHE A 97 -5.84 4.09 3.59
N HIS A 98 -4.74 4.85 3.45
CA HIS A 98 -4.75 6.25 3.04
C HIS A 98 -4.59 6.39 1.53
N ALA A 99 -5.14 7.47 0.98
CA ALA A 99 -5.09 7.77 -0.46
C ALA A 99 -3.68 7.75 -1.04
N LEU A 100 -2.69 8.27 -0.30
CA LEU A 100 -1.29 8.28 -0.70
C LEU A 100 -0.75 6.85 -0.90
N GLY A 101 -0.89 6.00 0.12
CA GLY A 101 -0.41 4.62 0.06
C GLY A 101 -1.14 3.81 -1.00
N PHE A 102 -2.46 3.94 -1.06
CA PHE A 102 -3.27 3.24 -2.06
C PHE A 102 -2.92 3.64 -3.50
N LEU A 103 -2.77 4.93 -3.78
CA LEU A 103 -2.40 5.44 -5.10
C LEU A 103 -1.05 4.87 -5.55
N HIS A 104 -0.02 4.94 -4.69
CA HIS A 104 1.31 4.49 -5.06
C HIS A 104 1.44 2.97 -5.13
N ALA A 105 0.68 2.22 -4.31
CA ALA A 105 0.56 0.78 -4.48
C ALA A 105 -0.04 0.42 -5.84
N THR A 106 -1.09 1.14 -6.25
CA THR A 106 -1.71 0.95 -7.57
C THR A 106 -0.75 1.29 -8.71
N ILE A 107 -0.03 2.41 -8.62
CA ILE A 107 1.01 2.80 -9.60
C ILE A 107 2.07 1.70 -9.69
N ALA A 108 2.60 1.23 -8.57
CA ALA A 108 3.64 0.21 -8.55
C ALA A 108 3.15 -1.11 -9.18
N MET A 109 1.92 -1.53 -8.88
CA MET A 109 1.32 -2.71 -9.52
C MET A 109 1.15 -2.53 -11.03
N MET A 110 0.70 -1.37 -11.49
CA MET A 110 0.56 -1.08 -12.92
C MET A 110 1.90 -1.07 -13.65
N LEU A 111 2.96 -0.67 -12.97
CA LEU A 111 4.34 -0.67 -13.50
C LEU A 111 5.02 -2.04 -13.38
N GLY A 112 4.34 -3.07 -12.86
CA GLY A 112 4.95 -4.38 -12.60
C GLY A 112 6.09 -4.33 -11.58
N SER A 113 6.08 -3.34 -10.69
CA SER A 113 7.11 -3.13 -9.68
C SER A 113 6.91 -4.03 -8.47
N THR A 114 8.02 -4.36 -7.80
CA THR A 114 7.98 -5.03 -6.50
C THR A 114 7.62 -4.04 -5.40
N LEU A 115 6.61 -4.36 -4.60
CA LEU A 115 6.23 -3.57 -3.43
C LEU A 115 6.83 -4.16 -2.15
N VAL A 116 7.52 -3.32 -1.39
CA VAL A 116 8.00 -3.65 -0.04
C VAL A 116 7.06 -3.00 0.96
N LEU A 117 6.27 -3.82 1.64
CA LEU A 117 5.22 -3.40 2.56
C LEU A 117 5.53 -3.88 3.98
N ARG A 118 5.14 -3.08 4.97
CA ARG A 118 5.19 -3.44 6.39
C ARG A 118 3.87 -3.08 7.08
N ARG A 119 3.43 -3.94 7.97
CA ARG A 119 2.21 -3.70 8.76
C ARG A 119 2.32 -2.46 9.65
N ARG A 120 3.53 -2.19 10.18
CA ARG A 120 3.84 -1.04 11.03
C ARG A 120 5.10 -0.36 10.55
N PHE A 121 5.08 0.95 10.55
CA PHE A 121 6.26 1.75 10.26
C PHE A 121 7.23 1.71 11.45
N LYS A 122 8.46 1.27 11.18
CA LYS A 122 9.61 1.35 12.07
C LYS A 122 10.79 1.88 11.26
N PRO A 123 11.38 3.03 11.62
CA PRO A 123 12.42 3.67 10.81
C PRO A 123 13.60 2.74 10.49
N ALA A 124 14.17 2.08 11.49
CA ALA A 124 15.29 1.14 11.30
C ALA A 124 14.96 0.01 10.31
N VAL A 125 13.74 -0.55 10.40
CA VAL A 125 13.29 -1.62 9.49
C VAL A 125 13.13 -1.08 8.08
N ALA A 126 12.57 0.12 7.92
CA ALA A 126 12.37 0.73 6.61
C ALA A 126 13.71 1.04 5.92
N LEU A 127 14.71 1.52 6.65
CA LEU A 127 16.08 1.72 6.14
C LEU A 127 16.73 0.39 5.71
N ALA A 128 16.62 -0.64 6.54
CA ALA A 128 17.13 -1.97 6.21
C ALA A 128 16.41 -2.59 5.00
N ASP A 129 15.11 -2.34 4.85
CA ASP A 129 14.33 -2.81 3.70
C ASP A 129 14.78 -2.15 2.39
N ILE A 130 15.15 -0.86 2.42
CA ILE A 130 15.68 -0.16 1.25
C ILE A 130 16.99 -0.80 0.81
N GLU A 131 17.91 -0.99 1.74
CA GLU A 131 19.21 -1.63 1.46
C GLU A 131 19.05 -3.05 0.95
N LYS A 132 18.31 -3.89 1.69
CA LYS A 132 18.12 -5.31 1.40
C LYS A 132 17.46 -5.56 0.04
N ASN A 133 16.44 -4.78 -0.29
CA ASN A 133 15.65 -4.98 -1.51
C ASN A 133 16.13 -4.09 -2.66
N LYS A 134 17.17 -3.28 -2.45
CA LYS A 134 17.66 -2.28 -3.41
C LYS A 134 16.51 -1.40 -3.94
N ALA A 135 15.69 -0.89 -2.99
CA ALA A 135 14.55 -0.08 -3.36
C ALA A 135 14.97 1.21 -4.09
N THR A 136 14.33 1.49 -5.21
CA THR A 136 14.61 2.65 -6.05
C THR A 136 13.69 3.83 -5.76
N ALA A 137 12.55 3.56 -5.17
CA ALA A 137 11.58 4.56 -4.75
C ALA A 137 11.08 4.29 -3.32
N MET A 138 10.80 5.36 -2.59
CA MET A 138 10.17 5.32 -1.28
C MET A 138 9.03 6.33 -1.21
N VAL A 139 7.90 5.94 -0.61
CA VAL A 139 6.71 6.79 -0.46
C VAL A 139 6.38 6.95 1.01
N VAL A 140 6.45 8.18 1.51
CA VAL A 140 6.30 8.50 2.93
C VAL A 140 5.50 9.78 3.14
N VAL A 141 5.02 9.97 4.36
CA VAL A 141 4.52 11.27 4.83
C VAL A 141 5.63 12.04 5.56
N PRO A 142 5.55 13.38 5.69
CA PRO A 142 6.63 14.19 6.26
C PRO A 142 7.17 13.70 7.61
N VAL A 143 6.27 13.33 8.53
CA VAL A 143 6.67 12.83 9.86
C VAL A 143 7.43 11.49 9.79
N MET A 144 7.15 10.65 8.80
CA MET A 144 7.91 9.42 8.60
C MET A 144 9.29 9.72 8.07
N LEU A 145 9.42 10.66 7.14
CA LEU A 145 10.72 11.08 6.61
C LEU A 145 11.60 11.65 7.73
N SER A 146 11.07 12.55 8.57
CA SER A 146 11.81 13.06 9.73
C SER A 146 12.35 11.94 10.61
N ARG A 147 11.49 10.97 10.97
CA ARG A 147 11.92 9.83 11.79
C ARG A 147 12.95 8.93 11.11
N LEU A 148 12.91 8.81 9.78
CA LEU A 148 13.93 8.06 9.04
C LEU A 148 15.27 8.78 9.07
N LEU A 149 15.28 10.12 8.95
CA LEU A 149 16.51 10.91 9.04
C LEU A 149 17.10 10.84 10.44
N ASP A 150 16.27 10.99 11.49
CA ASP A 150 16.71 10.85 12.89
C ASP A 150 17.31 9.46 13.18
N GLU A 151 16.73 8.41 12.60
CA GLU A 151 17.24 7.04 12.75
C GLU A 151 18.54 6.86 11.97
N LEU A 152 18.59 7.38 10.75
CA LEU A 152 19.79 7.31 9.92
C LEU A 152 20.98 7.99 10.61
N GLU A 153 20.77 9.11 11.31
CA GLU A 153 21.84 9.77 12.05
C GLU A 153 22.43 8.88 13.15
N LYS A 154 21.61 8.11 13.83
CA LYS A 154 21.98 7.23 14.96
C LYS A 154 22.53 5.88 14.52
N THR A 155 22.21 5.44 13.31
CA THR A 155 22.57 4.10 12.82
C THR A 155 24.05 4.04 12.43
N SER A 156 24.76 3.02 12.90
CA SER A 156 26.15 2.73 12.51
C SER A 156 26.33 1.21 12.42
N PRO A 157 26.87 0.65 11.31
CA PRO A 157 27.21 1.37 10.07
C PRO A 157 25.98 1.93 9.37
N LYS A 158 26.18 2.94 8.51
CA LYS A 158 25.10 3.51 7.70
C LYS A 158 24.60 2.48 6.68
N PRO A 159 23.27 2.33 6.49
CA PRO A 159 22.73 1.47 5.46
C PRO A 159 23.07 2.01 4.06
N ASP A 160 23.23 1.11 3.10
CA ASP A 160 23.43 1.48 1.70
C ASP A 160 22.11 1.91 1.06
N LEU A 161 21.94 3.20 0.87
CA LEU A 161 20.77 3.81 0.24
C LEU A 161 21.04 4.23 -1.22
N SER A 162 22.14 3.81 -1.83
CA SER A 162 22.57 4.25 -3.16
C SER A 162 21.60 3.88 -4.28
N SER A 163 20.76 2.86 -4.07
CA SER A 163 19.69 2.47 -5.00
C SER A 163 18.53 3.45 -5.02
N LEU A 164 18.32 4.23 -3.94
CA LEU A 164 17.15 5.08 -3.79
C LEU A 164 17.27 6.35 -4.64
N ARG A 165 16.45 6.44 -5.68
CA ARG A 165 16.41 7.58 -6.61
C ARG A 165 15.26 8.54 -6.35
N ILE A 166 14.18 8.02 -5.78
CA ILE A 166 12.92 8.76 -5.60
C ILE A 166 12.51 8.67 -4.13
N VAL A 167 12.32 9.81 -3.50
CA VAL A 167 11.62 9.92 -2.22
C VAL A 167 10.38 10.77 -2.45
N PHE A 168 9.23 10.10 -2.53
CA PHE A 168 7.96 10.78 -2.70
C PHE A 168 7.37 11.13 -1.33
N VAL A 169 7.16 12.42 -1.09
CA VAL A 169 6.66 12.93 0.19
C VAL A 169 5.37 13.69 -0.06
N SER A 170 4.30 13.31 0.62
CA SER A 170 3.02 14.02 0.58
C SER A 170 2.22 13.73 1.86
N GLY A 171 1.40 14.70 2.28
CA GLY A 171 0.54 14.58 3.47
C GLY A 171 -0.09 15.90 3.82
#